data_4480428d7b69ac65f8fd21761c651db5
#
_entry.id   4480428d7b69ac65f8fd21761c651db5
#
_cell.length_a   1.000
_cell.length_b   1.000
_cell.length_c   1.000
_cell.angle_alpha   90.00
_cell.angle_beta   90.00
_cell.angle_gamma   90.00
#
_symmetry.space_group_name_H-M   'P 1'
#
loop_
_entity.id
_entity.type
_entity.pdbx_description
1 polymer ?
#
loop_
_entity_poly.entity_id
_entity_poly.type
_entity_poly.pdbx_seq_one_letter_code
_entity_poly.pdbx_strand_id
1 'polypeptide(L)'
;GEHTDLDVQADFEYDGKKSGGLTRSHLLFGKSPIHSTYLVNHADFIACHNKSYLDRYDILAEAKEGANVLITCDWKGEELEKHLTPAFKKVAALKKIHLYTIDSTAIAAELGLGSRTNTILQAAFFKNTGIIPIEEAVDYMKKAILKSYGKKGEKVINMNYAAVAKGVEMVEEVEVTARWADIPVEEEKVDEHLHQ
;
A
#
# COMPACT_ATOMS: atom_id res chain seq x y z
N GLY A 1 -17.18 -17.31 -13.12
CA GLY A 1 -18.12 -17.18 -12.46
C GLY A 1 -18.09 -16.35 -11.25
N GLU A 2 -17.65 -16.94 -10.23
CA GLU A 2 -17.74 -16.27 -9.02
C GLU A 2 -16.86 -15.10 -8.98
N HIS A 3 -15.76 -15.17 -9.69
CA HIS A 3 -14.89 -14.01 -9.72
C HIS A 3 -15.55 -12.84 -10.37
N THR A 4 -16.50 -13.11 -11.26
CA THR A 4 -17.17 -11.99 -11.88
C THR A 4 -18.11 -11.31 -10.93
N ASP A 5 -18.37 -11.90 -9.79
CA ASP A 5 -19.17 -11.22 -8.79
C ASP A 5 -18.39 -10.23 -7.99
N LEU A 6 -17.08 -10.26 -8.09
CA LEU A 6 -16.24 -9.29 -7.42
C LEU A 6 -15.80 -8.26 -8.40
N ASP A 7 -16.15 -7.04 -8.10
CA ASP A 7 -15.71 -5.91 -8.90
C ASP A 7 -14.75 -5.12 -8.01
N VAL A 8 -13.47 -5.39 -8.15
CA VAL A 8 -12.47 -4.77 -7.30
C VAL A 8 -11.93 -3.55 -7.99
N GLN A 9 -12.10 -2.43 -7.37
CA GLN A 9 -11.52 -1.20 -7.85
C GLN A 9 -10.56 -0.70 -6.79
N ALA A 10 -9.32 -0.58 -7.16
CA ALA A 10 -8.32 -0.02 -6.28
C ALA A 10 -7.98 1.35 -6.80
N ASP A 11 -8.39 2.34 -6.08
CA ASP A 11 -8.17 3.71 -6.48
C ASP A 11 -7.11 4.30 -5.57
N PHE A 12 -5.90 4.36 -6.06
CA PHE A 12 -4.81 4.94 -5.31
C PHE A 12 -4.71 6.40 -5.70
N GLU A 13 -5.07 7.25 -4.80
CA GLU A 13 -5.03 8.68 -5.08
C GLU A 13 -3.63 9.22 -4.93
N TYR A 14 -3.19 9.84 -5.98
CA TYR A 14 -1.89 10.45 -5.99
C TYR A 14 -2.03 11.93 -5.86
N ASP A 15 -2.55 12.40 -4.85
CA ASP A 15 -2.69 13.83 -4.77
C ASP A 15 -1.78 14.36 -3.69
N GLY A 16 -0.60 14.69 -4.08
CA GLY A 16 0.36 15.25 -3.16
C GLY A 16 -0.02 16.58 -2.61
N LYS A 17 -1.04 17.21 -3.20
CA LYS A 17 -1.50 18.49 -2.68
C LYS A 17 -2.42 18.31 -1.52
N LYS A 18 -3.08 17.18 -1.46
CA LYS A 18 -3.98 16.89 -0.36
C LYS A 18 -3.32 15.92 0.58
N SER A 19 -3.72 15.93 1.77
CA SER A 19 -3.31 14.91 2.74
C SER A 19 -1.82 14.78 2.90
N GLY A 20 -1.09 15.82 2.57
CA GLY A 20 0.34 15.78 2.78
C GLY A 20 1.05 14.70 2.00
N GLY A 21 0.52 14.36 0.85
CA GLY A 21 1.16 13.34 0.04
C GLY A 21 0.75 11.93 0.35
N LEU A 22 -0.17 11.76 1.26
CA LEU A 22 -0.70 10.44 1.55
C LEU A 22 -1.49 9.94 0.37
N THR A 23 -1.32 8.67 0.07
CA THR A 23 -2.16 8.00 -0.89
C THR A 23 -3.17 7.21 -0.13
N ARG A 24 -4.42 7.49 -0.37
CA ARG A 24 -5.50 6.76 0.28
C ARG A 24 -6.10 5.82 -0.73
N SER A 25 -6.25 4.58 -0.30
CA SER A 25 -6.77 3.55 -1.17
C SER A 25 -8.21 3.29 -0.82
N HIS A 26 -9.05 3.38 -1.82
CA HIS A 26 -10.44 3.00 -1.70
C HIS A 26 -10.62 1.73 -2.51
N LEU A 27 -10.90 0.65 -1.82
CA LEU A 27 -11.12 -0.61 -2.47
C LEU A 27 -12.57 -0.97 -2.34
N LEU A 28 -13.18 -1.21 -3.48
CA LEU A 28 -14.58 -1.51 -3.57
C LEU A 28 -14.73 -2.92 -4.09
N PHE A 29 -15.35 -3.76 -3.31
CA PHE A 29 -15.57 -5.14 -3.71
C PHE A 29 -17.03 -5.35 -4.00
N GLY A 30 -17.28 -6.12 -5.04
CA GLY A 30 -18.63 -6.52 -5.34
C GLY A 30 -19.13 -5.88 -6.60
N LYS A 31 -19.90 -6.61 -7.36
CA LYS A 31 -20.47 -6.08 -8.56
C LYS A 31 -21.90 -5.63 -8.37
N SER A 32 -22.46 -5.87 -7.21
CA SER A 32 -23.80 -5.37 -6.94
C SER A 32 -23.68 -4.27 -5.89
N PRO A 33 -24.68 -3.43 -5.79
CA PRO A 33 -24.64 -2.35 -4.80
C PRO A 33 -24.48 -2.85 -3.38
N ILE A 34 -24.97 -4.04 -3.11
CA ILE A 34 -24.84 -4.59 -1.78
C ILE A 34 -23.39 -4.85 -1.46
N HIS A 35 -22.68 -5.36 -2.43
CA HIS A 35 -21.29 -5.68 -2.21
C HIS A 35 -20.40 -4.47 -2.22
N SER A 36 -20.92 -3.37 -2.71
CA SER A 36 -20.13 -2.15 -2.68
C SER A 36 -19.90 -1.68 -1.26
N THR A 37 -20.57 -2.30 -0.30
CA THR A 37 -20.31 -1.97 1.08
C THR A 37 -18.93 -2.41 1.52
N TYR A 38 -18.29 -3.24 0.76
CA TYR A 38 -16.91 -3.58 1.05
C TYR A 38 -16.03 -2.44 0.58
N LEU A 39 -16.15 -1.34 1.23
CA LEU A 39 -15.31 -0.20 0.97
C LEU A 39 -14.21 -0.22 2.01
N VAL A 40 -12.98 -0.40 1.58
CA VAL A 40 -11.87 -0.36 2.52
C VAL A 40 -11.57 1.09 2.80
N ASN A 41 -11.84 1.48 4.01
CA ASN A 41 -11.59 2.83 4.46
C ASN A 41 -10.09 3.09 4.49
N HIS A 42 -9.68 4.29 4.13
CA HIS A 42 -8.26 4.63 4.15
C HIS A 42 -7.67 4.45 5.56
N ALA A 43 -8.49 4.49 6.58
CA ALA A 43 -8.02 4.26 7.94
C ALA A 43 -7.58 2.81 8.16
N ASP A 44 -8.07 1.88 7.34
CA ASP A 44 -7.71 0.47 7.42
C ASP A 44 -6.50 0.13 6.55
N PHE A 45 -6.25 0.91 5.54
CA PHE A 45 -5.13 0.68 4.64
C PHE A 45 -4.59 2.01 4.17
N ILE A 46 -3.30 2.20 4.34
CA ILE A 46 -2.62 3.42 3.91
C ILE A 46 -1.43 3.01 3.07
N ALA A 47 -1.29 3.65 1.91
CA ALA A 47 -0.12 3.43 1.06
C ALA A 47 0.64 4.73 0.92
N CYS A 48 1.92 4.67 1.20
CA CYS A 48 2.79 5.83 1.07
C CYS A 48 3.66 5.64 -0.16
N HIS A 49 3.36 6.39 -1.21
CA HIS A 49 4.03 6.24 -2.50
C HIS A 49 5.34 6.99 -2.60
N ASN A 50 5.57 7.91 -1.69
CA ASN A 50 6.79 8.70 -1.74
C ASN A 50 7.45 8.63 -0.37
N LYS A 51 8.59 7.95 -0.32
CA LYS A 51 9.25 7.72 0.95
C LYS A 51 9.68 8.99 1.65
N SER A 52 9.84 10.10 0.90
CA SER A 52 10.22 11.35 1.53
C SER A 52 9.11 11.91 2.41
N TYR A 53 7.89 11.44 2.24
CA TYR A 53 6.78 11.90 3.06
C TYR A 53 6.85 11.38 4.48
N LEU A 54 7.64 10.32 4.71
CA LEU A 54 7.74 9.76 6.05
C LEU A 54 8.32 10.75 7.06
N ASP A 55 9.16 11.66 6.59
CA ASP A 55 9.78 12.66 7.47
C ASP A 55 8.93 13.91 7.62
N ARG A 56 8.03 14.12 6.69
CA ARG A 56 7.36 15.42 6.57
C ARG A 56 5.92 15.40 7.03
N TYR A 57 5.30 14.25 7.04
CA TYR A 57 3.88 14.14 7.32
C TYR A 57 3.61 13.01 8.29
N ASP A 58 2.53 13.17 9.06
CA ASP A 58 2.10 12.12 9.97
C ASP A 58 1.17 11.19 9.21
N ILE A 59 1.75 10.23 8.53
CA ILE A 59 0.96 9.34 7.68
C ILE A 59 0.11 8.35 8.46
N LEU A 60 0.36 8.21 9.76
CA LEU A 60 -0.42 7.29 10.59
C LEU A 60 -1.53 8.00 11.37
N ALA A 61 -1.70 9.30 11.14
CA ALA A 61 -2.68 10.05 11.94
C ALA A 61 -4.08 9.46 11.86
N GLU A 62 -4.48 9.02 10.67
CA GLU A 62 -5.82 8.50 10.49
C GLU A 62 -5.91 6.98 10.49
N ALA A 63 -4.81 6.32 10.79
CA ALA A 63 -4.80 4.86 10.78
C ALA A 63 -5.56 4.34 11.99
N LYS A 64 -6.34 3.30 11.75
CA LYS A 64 -6.98 2.58 12.84
C LYS A 64 -6.01 1.60 13.46
N GLU A 65 -6.35 1.16 14.66
CA GLU A 65 -5.57 0.11 15.29
C GLU A 65 -5.60 -1.12 14.38
N GLY A 66 -4.42 -1.69 14.13
CA GLY A 66 -4.32 -2.86 13.29
C GLY A 66 -4.33 -2.58 11.80
N ALA A 67 -4.25 -1.32 11.41
CA ALA A 67 -4.29 -0.97 9.99
C ALA A 67 -3.07 -1.52 9.25
N ASN A 68 -3.23 -1.74 7.95
CA ASN A 68 -2.15 -2.15 7.08
C ASN A 68 -1.54 -0.91 6.43
N VAL A 69 -0.23 -0.80 6.49
CA VAL A 69 0.49 0.35 5.92
C VAL A 69 1.57 -0.17 4.99
N LEU A 70 1.52 0.27 3.76
CA LEU A 70 2.48 -0.14 2.73
C LEU A 70 3.31 1.06 2.31
N ILE A 71 4.61 0.94 2.43
CA ILE A 71 5.52 2.02 2.05
C ILE A 71 6.27 1.58 0.81
N THR A 72 6.26 2.42 -0.22
CA THR A 72 7.05 2.19 -1.41
C THR A 72 8.43 2.77 -1.18
N CYS A 73 9.42 1.91 -1.04
CA CYS A 73 10.78 2.37 -0.79
C CYS A 73 11.77 1.24 -1.08
N ASP A 74 13.02 1.62 -1.19
CA ASP A 74 14.10 0.67 -1.39
C ASP A 74 14.88 0.39 -0.10
N TRP A 75 14.42 0.92 1.01
CA TRP A 75 15.09 0.71 2.30
C TRP A 75 14.66 -0.61 2.91
N LYS A 76 15.60 -1.27 3.57
CA LYS A 76 15.35 -2.53 4.26
C LYS A 76 16.09 -2.56 5.57
N GLY A 77 15.53 -3.31 6.52
CA GLY A 77 16.20 -3.55 7.78
C GLY A 77 16.58 -2.29 8.53
N GLU A 78 17.84 -2.20 8.90
CA GLU A 78 18.30 -1.06 9.69
C GLU A 78 18.19 0.25 8.95
N GLU A 79 18.38 0.22 7.64
CA GLU A 79 18.27 1.45 6.89
C GLU A 79 16.85 1.99 6.94
N LEU A 80 15.88 1.11 6.82
CA LEU A 80 14.50 1.53 6.96
C LEU A 80 14.26 2.17 8.31
N GLU A 81 14.76 1.53 9.37
CA GLU A 81 14.54 2.07 10.71
C GLU A 81 15.14 3.45 10.87
N LYS A 82 16.26 3.71 10.22
CA LYS A 82 16.87 5.04 10.30
C LYS A 82 16.00 6.12 9.68
N HIS A 83 15.21 5.74 8.69
CA HIS A 83 14.37 6.71 7.98
C HIS A 83 12.98 6.84 8.56
N LEU A 84 12.62 5.98 9.49
CA LEU A 84 11.34 6.12 10.18
C LEU A 84 11.55 7.03 11.39
N THR A 85 10.72 8.06 11.49
CA THR A 85 10.87 8.98 12.60
C THR A 85 10.50 8.31 13.91
N PRO A 86 11.00 8.82 15.04
CA PRO A 86 10.58 8.27 16.34
C PRO A 86 9.08 8.33 16.53
N ALA A 87 8.44 9.41 16.05
CA ALA A 87 6.99 9.53 16.19
C ALA A 87 6.27 8.45 15.39
N PHE A 88 6.74 8.20 14.16
CA PHE A 88 6.15 7.16 13.34
C PHE A 88 6.24 5.80 14.04
N LYS A 89 7.44 5.48 14.52
CA LYS A 89 7.65 4.19 15.15
C LYS A 89 6.76 4.01 16.37
N LYS A 90 6.65 5.06 17.18
CA LYS A 90 5.85 4.98 18.38
C LYS A 90 4.38 4.76 18.06
N VAL A 91 3.86 5.53 17.13
CA VAL A 91 2.45 5.39 16.74
C VAL A 91 2.21 4.02 16.12
N ALA A 92 3.14 3.55 15.30
CA ALA A 92 2.99 2.24 14.68
C ALA A 92 2.87 1.15 15.73
N ALA A 93 3.67 1.22 16.78
CA ALA A 93 3.60 0.21 17.84
C ALA A 93 2.32 0.36 18.64
N LEU A 94 1.95 1.60 19.00
CA LEU A 94 0.76 1.81 19.83
C LEU A 94 -0.52 1.43 19.10
N LYS A 95 -0.57 1.65 17.79
CA LYS A 95 -1.75 1.30 17.00
C LYS A 95 -1.67 -0.10 16.43
N LYS A 96 -0.62 -0.83 16.74
CA LYS A 96 -0.43 -2.20 16.26
C LYS A 96 -0.53 -2.29 14.75
N ILE A 97 0.16 -1.39 14.08
CA ILE A 97 0.15 -1.30 12.64
C ILE A 97 0.85 -2.51 12.03
N HIS A 98 0.29 -3.02 10.94
CA HIS A 98 0.95 -4.02 10.11
C HIS A 98 1.68 -3.28 9.02
N LEU A 99 3.01 -3.28 9.11
CA LEU A 99 3.84 -2.45 8.24
C LEU A 99 4.51 -3.30 7.18
N TYR A 100 4.46 -2.81 5.94
CA TYR A 100 5.02 -3.53 4.80
C TYR A 100 5.75 -2.57 3.89
N THR A 101 6.73 -3.08 3.18
CA THR A 101 7.46 -2.30 2.19
C THR A 101 7.55 -3.06 0.89
N ILE A 102 7.66 -2.31 -0.21
CA ILE A 102 7.91 -2.89 -1.52
C ILE A 102 8.55 -1.81 -2.39
N ASP A 103 9.56 -2.20 -3.16
CA ASP A 103 10.18 -1.27 -4.09
C ASP A 103 9.48 -1.38 -5.43
N SER A 104 8.28 -0.83 -5.49
CA SER A 104 7.46 -0.96 -6.69
C SER A 104 8.07 -0.23 -7.88
N THR A 105 8.81 0.83 -7.62
CA THR A 105 9.45 1.58 -8.69
C THR A 105 10.50 0.74 -9.40
N ALA A 106 11.34 0.07 -8.63
CA ALA A 106 12.37 -0.78 -9.22
C ALA A 106 11.75 -1.96 -9.96
N ILE A 107 10.70 -2.55 -9.38
CA ILE A 107 10.03 -3.67 -10.01
C ILE A 107 9.43 -3.24 -11.34
N ALA A 108 8.75 -2.11 -11.37
CA ALA A 108 8.15 -1.62 -12.60
C ALA A 108 9.21 -1.36 -13.66
N ALA A 109 10.32 -0.77 -13.26
CA ALA A 109 11.40 -0.50 -14.20
C ALA A 109 11.97 -1.79 -14.77
N GLU A 110 12.18 -2.76 -13.92
CA GLU A 110 12.74 -4.04 -14.35
C GLU A 110 11.82 -4.75 -15.35
N LEU A 111 10.52 -4.64 -15.15
CA LEU A 111 9.56 -5.30 -15.99
C LEU A 111 9.21 -4.54 -17.27
N GLY A 112 9.76 -3.34 -17.42
CA GLY A 112 9.45 -2.55 -18.59
C GLY A 112 8.15 -1.78 -18.49
N LEU A 113 7.62 -1.61 -17.29
CA LEU A 113 6.38 -0.90 -17.07
C LEU A 113 6.56 0.60 -16.87
N GLY A 114 7.80 1.06 -16.88
CA GLY A 114 8.07 2.47 -16.64
C GLY A 114 7.66 2.88 -15.25
N SER A 115 6.81 3.88 -15.14
CA SER A 115 6.35 4.37 -13.86
C SER A 115 5.03 3.74 -13.42
N ARG A 116 4.53 2.77 -14.15
CA ARG A 116 3.24 2.16 -13.84
C ARG A 116 3.41 1.12 -12.74
N THR A 117 2.97 1.46 -11.56
CA THR A 117 3.15 0.60 -10.38
C THR A 117 1.84 0.08 -9.80
N ASN A 118 0.69 0.49 -10.36
CA ASN A 118 -0.59 0.15 -9.74
C ASN A 118 -0.84 -1.35 -9.59
N THR A 119 -0.52 -2.13 -10.61
CA THR A 119 -0.76 -3.56 -10.55
C THR A 119 0.10 -4.20 -9.46
N ILE A 120 1.35 -3.74 -9.35
CA ILE A 120 2.26 -4.25 -8.33
C ILE A 120 1.70 -3.97 -6.95
N LEU A 121 1.21 -2.74 -6.75
CA LEU A 121 0.70 -2.34 -5.46
C LEU A 121 -0.60 -3.03 -5.11
N GLN A 122 -1.45 -3.29 -6.10
CA GLN A 122 -2.67 -4.05 -5.85
C GLN A 122 -2.34 -5.47 -5.40
N ALA A 123 -1.38 -6.09 -6.07
CA ALA A 123 -0.98 -7.44 -5.69
C ALA A 123 -0.43 -7.46 -4.27
N ALA A 124 0.40 -6.47 -3.93
CA ALA A 124 0.92 -6.36 -2.58
C ALA A 124 -0.20 -6.14 -1.58
N PHE A 125 -1.18 -5.33 -1.94
CA PHE A 125 -2.32 -5.08 -1.07
C PHE A 125 -3.08 -6.37 -0.75
N PHE A 126 -3.38 -7.16 -1.78
CA PHE A 126 -4.11 -8.39 -1.55
C PHE A 126 -3.30 -9.38 -0.72
N LYS A 127 -1.99 -9.39 -0.96
CA LYS A 127 -1.13 -10.28 -0.19
C LYS A 127 -1.11 -9.88 1.29
N ASN A 128 -1.01 -8.58 1.55
CA ASN A 128 -0.89 -8.08 2.92
C ASN A 128 -2.17 -8.19 3.72
N THR A 129 -3.29 -7.86 3.09
CA THR A 129 -4.55 -7.77 3.83
C THR A 129 -5.24 -9.10 4.00
N GLY A 130 -5.01 -10.02 3.06
CA GLY A 130 -5.69 -11.33 3.13
C GLY A 130 -7.20 -11.21 3.03
N ILE A 131 -7.71 -10.13 2.44
CA ILE A 131 -9.15 -9.93 2.33
C ILE A 131 -9.81 -11.08 1.59
N ILE A 132 -9.14 -11.58 0.55
CA ILE A 132 -9.57 -12.80 -0.12
C ILE A 132 -8.34 -13.69 -0.25
N PRO A 133 -8.53 -15.00 -0.47
CA PRO A 133 -7.36 -15.88 -0.64
C PRO A 133 -6.48 -15.37 -1.77
N ILE A 134 -5.17 -15.45 -1.56
CA ILE A 134 -4.25 -14.85 -2.53
C ILE A 134 -4.39 -15.50 -3.91
N GLU A 135 -4.71 -16.79 -3.96
CA GLU A 135 -4.89 -17.44 -5.24
C GLU A 135 -6.06 -16.87 -6.01
N GLU A 136 -7.13 -16.55 -5.29
CA GLU A 136 -8.29 -15.92 -5.94
C GLU A 136 -7.96 -14.52 -6.39
N ALA A 137 -7.23 -13.79 -5.59
CA ALA A 137 -6.85 -12.43 -5.94
C ALA A 137 -6.00 -12.43 -7.20
N VAL A 138 -5.02 -13.33 -7.26
CA VAL A 138 -4.13 -13.42 -8.43
C VAL A 138 -4.94 -13.78 -9.68
N ASP A 139 -5.83 -14.75 -9.54
CA ASP A 139 -6.66 -15.15 -10.67
C ASP A 139 -7.54 -13.99 -11.14
N TYR A 140 -8.12 -13.28 -10.20
CA TYR A 140 -8.96 -12.14 -10.53
C TYR A 140 -8.15 -11.07 -11.27
N MET A 141 -6.95 -10.76 -10.76
CA MET A 141 -6.13 -9.75 -11.38
C MET A 141 -5.69 -10.16 -12.77
N LYS A 142 -5.37 -11.43 -12.97
CA LYS A 142 -4.99 -11.91 -14.30
C LYS A 142 -6.15 -11.80 -15.29
N LYS A 143 -7.34 -12.10 -14.84
CA LYS A 143 -8.51 -11.96 -15.70
C LYS A 143 -8.75 -10.49 -16.07
N ALA A 144 -8.55 -9.61 -15.09
CA ALA A 144 -8.71 -8.19 -15.36
C ALA A 144 -7.66 -7.70 -16.37
N ILE A 145 -6.44 -8.22 -16.27
CA ILE A 145 -5.38 -7.88 -17.18
C ILE A 145 -5.74 -8.32 -18.62
N LEU A 146 -6.26 -9.54 -18.75
CA LEU A 146 -6.69 -10.02 -20.06
C LEU A 146 -7.78 -9.14 -20.64
N LYS A 147 -8.70 -8.73 -19.79
CA LYS A 147 -9.79 -7.88 -20.25
C LYS A 147 -9.28 -6.53 -20.71
N SER A 148 -8.33 -5.97 -19.97
CA SER A 148 -7.83 -4.62 -20.29
C SER A 148 -6.80 -4.61 -21.40
N TYR A 149 -5.96 -5.63 -21.48
CA TYR A 149 -4.82 -5.61 -22.37
C TYR A 149 -4.78 -6.74 -23.38
N GLY A 150 -5.85 -7.53 -23.45
CA GLY A 150 -5.84 -8.70 -24.33
C GLY A 150 -5.53 -8.38 -25.77
N LYS A 151 -5.95 -7.22 -26.24
CA LYS A 151 -5.73 -6.81 -27.62
C LYS A 151 -4.35 -6.19 -27.83
N LYS A 152 -3.60 -5.97 -26.80
CA LYS A 152 -2.29 -5.34 -26.91
C LYS A 152 -1.16 -6.34 -27.08
N GLY A 153 -1.48 -7.62 -27.07
CA GLY A 153 -0.51 -8.65 -27.37
C GLY A 153 0.05 -9.34 -26.13
N GLU A 154 0.66 -10.48 -26.40
CA GLU A 154 1.15 -11.33 -25.36
C GLU A 154 2.21 -10.67 -24.50
N LYS A 155 3.05 -9.86 -25.11
CA LYS A 155 4.12 -9.22 -24.37
C LYS A 155 3.58 -8.33 -23.27
N VAL A 156 2.56 -7.53 -23.59
CA VAL A 156 1.97 -6.63 -22.60
C VAL A 156 1.26 -7.42 -21.53
N ILE A 157 0.55 -8.47 -21.91
CA ILE A 157 -0.14 -9.31 -20.96
C ILE A 157 0.87 -9.93 -19.99
N ASN A 158 1.96 -10.46 -20.51
CA ASN A 158 2.93 -11.12 -19.67
C ASN A 158 3.66 -10.16 -18.73
N MET A 159 3.89 -8.94 -19.20
CA MET A 159 4.49 -7.93 -18.34
C MET A 159 3.58 -7.64 -17.14
N ASN A 160 2.30 -7.58 -17.39
CA ASN A 160 1.37 -7.29 -16.30
C ASN A 160 1.16 -8.50 -15.41
N TYR A 161 1.20 -9.70 -15.96
CA TYR A 161 1.17 -10.90 -15.14
C TYR A 161 2.40 -10.94 -14.22
N ALA A 162 3.55 -10.57 -14.76
CA ALA A 162 4.76 -10.54 -13.97
C ALA A 162 4.66 -9.50 -12.85
N ALA A 163 3.95 -8.41 -13.12
CA ALA A 163 3.75 -7.39 -12.09
C ALA A 163 2.95 -7.95 -10.92
N VAL A 164 1.93 -8.76 -11.22
CA VAL A 164 1.15 -9.41 -10.16
C VAL A 164 2.04 -10.33 -9.34
N ALA A 165 2.80 -11.17 -10.03
CA ALA A 165 3.65 -12.14 -9.34
C ALA A 165 4.69 -11.45 -8.47
N LYS A 166 5.30 -10.39 -8.99
CA LYS A 166 6.32 -9.67 -8.22
C LYS A 166 5.72 -8.93 -7.04
N GLY A 167 4.53 -8.37 -7.20
CA GLY A 167 3.87 -7.70 -6.10
C GLY A 167 3.61 -8.63 -4.93
N VAL A 168 3.19 -9.85 -5.24
CA VAL A 168 2.93 -10.85 -4.22
C VAL A 168 4.24 -11.33 -3.61
N GLU A 169 5.25 -11.53 -4.44
CA GLU A 169 6.49 -12.13 -3.99
C GLU A 169 7.39 -11.17 -3.23
N MET A 170 7.43 -9.92 -3.67
CA MET A 170 8.45 -8.99 -3.19
C MET A 170 8.01 -8.08 -2.05
N VAL A 171 6.73 -8.06 -1.72
CA VAL A 171 6.29 -7.27 -0.58
C VAL A 171 6.84 -7.91 0.70
N GLU A 172 7.37 -7.09 1.60
CA GLU A 172 8.00 -7.58 2.80
C GLU A 172 7.34 -6.99 4.03
N GLU A 173 7.14 -7.82 5.02
CA GLU A 173 6.62 -7.36 6.29
C GLU A 173 7.76 -6.81 7.14
N VAL A 174 7.49 -5.68 7.79
CA VAL A 174 8.45 -5.05 8.67
C VAL A 174 8.02 -5.30 10.10
N GLU A 175 8.92 -5.80 10.91
CA GLU A 175 8.58 -6.07 12.30
C GLU A 175 8.43 -4.76 13.07
N VAL A 176 7.25 -4.55 13.64
CA VAL A 176 6.98 -3.41 14.51
C VAL A 176 7.14 -3.93 15.92
N THR A 177 8.26 -3.61 16.54
CA THR A 177 8.58 -4.19 17.84
C THR A 177 7.90 -3.42 18.96
N ALA A 178 7.71 -4.11 20.07
CA ALA A 178 7.11 -3.46 21.25
C ALA A 178 7.97 -2.33 21.76
N ARG A 179 9.28 -2.39 21.53
CA ARG A 179 10.19 -1.34 21.97
C ARG A 179 9.87 0.01 21.37
N TRP A 180 9.30 0.00 20.18
CA TRP A 180 8.98 1.26 19.50
C TRP A 180 7.96 2.07 20.30
N ALA A 181 7.13 1.41 21.08
CA ALA A 181 6.14 2.13 21.89
C ALA A 181 6.79 2.97 22.98
N ASP A 182 7.99 2.61 23.37
CA ASP A 182 8.68 3.30 24.46
C ASP A 182 9.62 4.39 24.00
N ILE A 183 9.69 4.63 22.69
CA ILE A 183 10.56 5.65 22.15
C ILE A 183 10.08 7.03 22.58
N PRO A 184 10.97 7.88 23.14
CA PRO A 184 10.54 9.22 23.53
C PRO A 184 10.33 10.10 22.30
N VAL A 185 9.31 10.93 22.34
CA VAL A 185 8.98 11.81 21.25
C VAL A 185 8.75 13.22 21.80
N GLU A 186 9.33 14.21 21.15
CA GLU A 186 9.16 15.61 21.54
C GLU A 186 8.06 16.22 20.71
N GLU A 187 6.85 16.17 21.20
CA GLU A 187 5.71 16.60 20.44
C GLU A 187 5.47 18.10 20.48
N GLU A 188 5.81 18.72 21.60
CA GLU A 188 5.51 20.13 21.75
C GLU A 188 6.18 21.00 20.72
N LYS A 189 7.36 20.63 20.33
CA LYS A 189 8.09 21.45 19.38
C LYS A 189 7.36 21.54 18.05
N VAL A 190 6.78 20.45 17.64
CA VAL A 190 6.08 20.42 16.37
C VAL A 190 4.87 21.32 16.43
N ASP A 191 4.11 21.23 17.51
CA ASP A 191 2.91 22.02 17.64
C ASP A 191 3.18 23.50 17.62
N GLU A 192 4.23 23.92 18.28
CA GLU A 192 4.56 25.33 18.31
C GLU A 192 4.86 25.88 16.94
N HIS A 193 5.56 25.11 16.16
CA HIS A 193 5.90 25.58 14.83
C HIS A 193 4.68 25.66 13.94
N LEU A 194 3.75 24.77 14.14
CA LEU A 194 2.59 24.74 13.29
C LEU A 194 1.67 25.91 13.54
N HIS A 195 1.73 26.49 14.71
CA HIS A 195 0.84 27.58 15.06
C HIS A 195 1.39 28.94 14.69
N GLN A 196 2.56 28.99 14.14
CA GLN A 196 3.15 30.23 13.72
C GLN A 196 3.15 30.36 12.23
#